data_57e17fe25936d0d3b91d2bf22ba4c225
#
_entry.id   57e17fe25936d0d3b91d2bf22ba4c225
#
_cell.length_a   1.000
_cell.length_b   1.000
_cell.length_c   1.000
_cell.angle_alpha   90.00
_cell.angle_beta   90.00
_cell.angle_gamma   90.00
#
_symmetry.space_group_name_H-M   'P 1'
#
loop_
_entity.id
_entity.type
_entity.pdbx_description
1 polymer ?
#
loop_
_entity_poly.entity_id
_entity_poly.type
_entity_poly.pdbx_seq_one_letter_code
_entity_poly.pdbx_strand_id
1 'polypeptide(L)'
;MLQRCGMGFGMVGLAGLLADEGRLAAQESDSAPDPSAPKRSHFQGRAKHVVHLFMNGGPSQVDTFDPKPKLDEYHGKPLPSSNLRTERKTGAAMRSPFQFAKYGQSGIEVSELFAKTASHIDDIAVIRSMHAEVPNHEPSLMLMNCGDGRQPRPSFGAWVNYGLGTENRNLPGFIVMCPGGYPIVATQNWRSSFLPGACQGTYLDSNHTDIDKLIANIRNTKLTLEEQRRQLDLVKKLNELHAEERQHAPLLEARIQSFELAYRMQSEAAEAFDLNREPQHIRDLYGSGTHGRQLLITRRLIERGVRFIQIWSGAGQPWDNHDGLQTQHLKLATDWDGPIAAFLTDLKQRGLFDETLILWGGEFGRTPVAELPGLSGRDHNHYGFSCWLAGGGVKGGVVHGATDEFGFQAVENPVHVHDLHATMLHLLGFDHERLTYRYAGRDFRLTDVSGKIVREVIA
;
A
#
# COMPACT_ATOMS: atom_id res chain seq x y z
N MET A 1 -2.68 41.86 -30.30
CA MET A 1 -1.91 43.02 -29.84
C MET A 1 -0.51 42.65 -29.34
N LEU A 2 -0.34 41.67 -28.50
CA LEU A 2 0.97 41.21 -27.98
C LEU A 2 1.93 40.64 -29.04
N GLN A 3 1.43 40.07 -30.15
CA GLN A 3 2.25 39.58 -31.26
C GLN A 3 2.92 40.66 -32.11
N ARG A 4 2.53 41.92 -31.96
CA ARG A 4 3.05 43.06 -32.74
C ARG A 4 4.03 43.97 -31.98
N CYS A 5 4.18 43.75 -30.68
CA CYS A 5 5.19 44.44 -29.87
C CYS A 5 6.45 43.59 -29.87
N GLY A 6 7.40 43.92 -30.76
CA GLY A 6 8.67 43.22 -31.05
C GLY A 6 9.55 42.76 -29.89
N MET A 7 9.01 42.11 -28.88
CA MET A 7 9.67 41.63 -27.67
C MET A 7 9.46 40.14 -27.49
N GLY A 8 10.11 39.34 -28.32
CA GLY A 8 10.09 37.88 -28.25
C GLY A 8 10.43 37.29 -26.86
N PHE A 9 11.22 37.95 -26.04
CA PHE A 9 11.57 37.54 -24.67
C PHE A 9 10.38 37.65 -23.71
N GLY A 10 9.49 38.62 -23.84
CA GLY A 10 8.29 38.73 -23.00
C GLY A 10 7.29 37.59 -23.23
N MET A 11 7.17 37.11 -24.47
CA MET A 11 6.32 35.96 -24.82
C MET A 11 6.89 34.63 -24.29
N VAL A 12 8.21 34.46 -24.31
CA VAL A 12 8.87 33.26 -23.75
C VAL A 12 8.72 33.25 -22.23
N GLY A 13 8.88 34.38 -21.56
CA GLY A 13 8.67 34.51 -20.12
C GLY A 13 7.21 34.26 -19.70
N LEU A 14 6.23 34.79 -20.48
CA LEU A 14 4.82 34.54 -20.24
C LEU A 14 4.44 33.07 -20.53
N ALA A 15 5.00 32.49 -21.59
CA ALA A 15 4.82 31.07 -21.89
C ALA A 15 5.39 30.17 -20.78
N GLY A 16 6.56 30.54 -20.21
CA GLY A 16 7.16 29.82 -19.05
C GLY A 16 6.26 29.93 -17.80
N LEU A 17 5.77 31.11 -17.47
CA LEU A 17 4.85 31.33 -16.35
C LEU A 17 3.52 30.57 -16.49
N LEU A 18 2.94 30.60 -17.69
CA LEU A 18 1.68 29.90 -17.98
C LEU A 18 1.86 28.39 -18.06
N ALA A 19 3.05 27.89 -18.44
CA ALA A 19 3.39 26.48 -18.38
C ALA A 19 3.57 26.01 -16.93
N ASP A 20 4.19 26.82 -16.06
CA ASP A 20 4.33 26.54 -14.62
C ASP A 20 2.97 26.55 -13.91
N GLU A 21 2.03 27.39 -14.34
CA GLU A 21 0.64 27.39 -13.83
C GLU A 21 -0.25 26.29 -14.45
N GLY A 22 0.28 25.44 -15.33
CA GLY A 22 -0.50 24.42 -16.03
C GLY A 22 -1.51 24.93 -17.07
N ARG A 23 -1.53 26.24 -17.36
CA ARG A 23 -2.52 26.86 -18.24
C ARG A 23 -2.18 26.77 -19.74
N LEU A 24 -0.94 26.46 -20.11
CA LEU A 24 -0.53 26.22 -21.49
C LEU A 24 -0.70 24.78 -21.97
N ALA A 25 -0.92 23.83 -21.07
CA ALA A 25 -1.18 22.43 -21.45
C ALA A 25 -2.61 22.18 -21.96
N ALA A 26 -3.45 23.21 -22.02
CA ALA A 26 -4.88 23.09 -22.35
C ALA A 26 -5.20 23.31 -23.84
N GLN A 27 -4.23 23.38 -24.75
CA GLN A 27 -4.51 23.77 -26.14
C GLN A 27 -4.01 22.82 -27.23
N GLU A 28 -3.63 21.58 -26.92
CA GLU A 28 -3.36 20.59 -27.97
C GLU A 28 -3.87 19.19 -27.56
N SER A 29 -5.16 18.98 -27.67
CA SER A 29 -5.86 17.78 -28.18
C SER A 29 -7.34 17.85 -27.83
N ASP A 30 -8.22 17.66 -28.77
CA ASP A 30 -9.67 17.42 -28.61
C ASP A 30 -10.00 16.07 -27.95
N SER A 31 -8.99 15.36 -27.44
CA SER A 31 -9.16 14.15 -26.61
C SER A 31 -9.05 14.54 -25.13
N ALA A 32 -10.02 14.10 -24.32
CA ALA A 32 -9.95 14.25 -22.87
C ALA A 32 -8.58 13.77 -22.35
N PRO A 33 -7.93 14.52 -21.42
CA PRO A 33 -6.59 14.17 -20.96
C PRO A 33 -6.62 12.78 -20.32
N ASP A 34 -5.68 11.92 -20.71
CA ASP A 34 -5.51 10.58 -20.12
C ASP A 34 -5.30 10.72 -18.60
N PRO A 35 -6.26 10.27 -17.76
CA PRO A 35 -6.17 10.41 -16.32
C PRO A 35 -5.00 9.63 -15.71
N SER A 36 -4.44 8.67 -16.44
CA SER A 36 -3.27 7.89 -16.04
C SER A 36 -1.94 8.49 -16.50
N ALA A 37 -1.94 9.56 -17.29
CA ALA A 37 -0.71 10.21 -17.72
C ALA A 37 0.15 10.68 -16.53
N PRO A 38 1.49 10.66 -16.64
CA PRO A 38 2.37 11.18 -15.58
C PRO A 38 2.04 12.63 -15.22
N LYS A 39 1.95 12.90 -13.92
CA LYS A 39 1.64 14.22 -13.36
C LYS A 39 2.76 14.68 -12.42
N ARG A 40 2.90 15.98 -12.28
CA ARG A 40 3.82 16.58 -11.31
C ARG A 40 3.21 16.51 -9.90
N SER A 41 4.00 16.12 -8.92
CA SER A 41 3.67 16.28 -7.51
C SER A 41 3.69 17.76 -7.10
N HIS A 42 3.18 18.09 -5.92
CA HIS A 42 3.15 19.48 -5.42
C HIS A 42 4.53 20.04 -5.12
N PHE A 43 5.47 19.17 -4.76
CA PHE A 43 6.89 19.44 -4.56
C PHE A 43 7.68 18.17 -4.88
N GLN A 44 9.00 18.24 -4.91
CA GLN A 44 9.84 17.09 -5.21
C GLN A 44 9.70 16.01 -4.13
N GLY A 45 9.06 14.89 -4.48
CA GLY A 45 8.96 13.71 -3.62
C GLY A 45 10.28 12.96 -3.54
N ARG A 46 10.48 12.23 -2.46
CA ARG A 46 11.59 11.30 -2.30
C ARG A 46 11.24 9.91 -2.84
N ALA A 47 10.02 9.46 -2.59
CA ALA A 47 9.50 8.20 -3.12
C ALA A 47 8.84 8.39 -4.49
N LYS A 48 9.06 7.43 -5.38
CA LYS A 48 8.37 7.28 -6.68
C LYS A 48 7.42 6.10 -6.68
N HIS A 49 7.70 5.09 -5.86
CA HIS A 49 6.98 3.83 -5.76
C HIS A 49 6.54 3.58 -4.32
N VAL A 50 5.42 2.91 -4.15
CA VAL A 50 4.94 2.44 -2.85
C VAL A 50 4.74 0.94 -2.90
N VAL A 51 5.27 0.23 -1.91
CA VAL A 51 5.01 -1.19 -1.67
C VAL A 51 4.37 -1.34 -0.30
N HIS A 52 3.14 -1.83 -0.26
CA HIS A 52 2.42 -2.08 0.97
C HIS A 52 2.36 -3.59 1.24
N LEU A 53 3.14 -4.05 2.21
CA LEU A 53 3.14 -5.41 2.72
C LEU A 53 2.03 -5.53 3.75
N PHE A 54 0.85 -5.97 3.31
CA PHE A 54 -0.36 -5.96 4.13
C PHE A 54 -0.56 -7.29 4.87
N MET A 55 -0.35 -7.26 6.18
CA MET A 55 -0.51 -8.40 7.09
C MET A 55 -1.96 -8.46 7.58
N ASN A 56 -2.89 -8.78 6.66
CA ASN A 56 -4.32 -8.78 6.95
C ASN A 56 -4.73 -9.77 8.04
N GLY A 57 -5.48 -9.26 8.99
CA GLY A 57 -5.87 -9.95 10.21
C GLY A 57 -5.22 -9.38 11.46
N GLY A 58 -4.28 -8.43 11.34
CA GLY A 58 -3.68 -7.73 12.47
C GLY A 58 -2.58 -8.51 13.19
N PRO A 59 -1.32 -8.37 12.76
CA PRO A 59 -0.18 -8.97 13.47
C PRO A 59 -0.04 -8.38 14.88
N SER A 60 0.30 -9.22 15.85
CA SER A 60 0.47 -8.80 17.23
C SER A 60 1.72 -7.95 17.42
N GLN A 61 1.56 -6.67 17.80
CA GLN A 61 2.67 -5.77 18.06
C GLN A 61 3.58 -6.27 19.19
N VAL A 62 2.99 -6.79 20.28
CA VAL A 62 3.74 -7.28 21.45
C VAL A 62 4.49 -8.61 21.19
N ASP A 63 4.21 -9.24 20.06
CA ASP A 63 4.86 -10.48 19.63
C ASP A 63 5.82 -10.25 18.44
N THR A 64 5.90 -9.02 17.89
CA THR A 64 6.71 -8.71 16.70
C THR A 64 7.72 -7.58 16.92
N PHE A 65 7.27 -6.32 17.07
CA PHE A 65 8.15 -5.13 17.09
C PHE A 65 8.04 -4.26 18.34
N ASP A 66 7.17 -4.60 19.29
CA ASP A 66 6.94 -3.82 20.53
C ASP A 66 7.04 -4.70 21.78
N PRO A 67 8.28 -5.11 22.18
CA PRO A 67 8.49 -5.97 23.36
C PRO A 67 7.98 -5.32 24.65
N LYS A 68 7.32 -6.13 25.50
CA LYS A 68 6.71 -5.68 26.76
C LYS A 68 7.12 -6.61 27.92
N PRO A 69 8.26 -6.33 28.59
CA PRO A 69 8.73 -7.16 29.72
C PRO A 69 7.71 -7.28 30.86
N LYS A 70 6.87 -6.29 31.05
CA LYS A 70 5.79 -6.34 32.04
C LYS A 70 4.80 -7.49 31.83
N LEU A 71 4.62 -7.93 30.60
CA LEU A 71 3.76 -9.08 30.32
C LEU A 71 4.33 -10.40 30.88
N ASP A 72 5.65 -10.50 31.07
CA ASP A 72 6.28 -11.66 31.74
C ASP A 72 5.93 -11.71 33.23
N GLU A 73 5.97 -10.54 33.91
CA GLU A 73 5.65 -10.42 35.33
C GLU A 73 4.17 -10.73 35.64
N TYR A 74 3.29 -10.36 34.70
CA TYR A 74 1.83 -10.48 34.86
C TYR A 74 1.23 -11.69 34.13
N HIS A 75 2.03 -12.51 33.48
CA HIS A 75 1.51 -13.65 32.73
C HIS A 75 0.57 -14.53 33.55
N GLY A 76 -0.64 -14.74 33.04
CA GLY A 76 -1.68 -15.50 33.71
C GLY A 76 -2.40 -14.74 34.85
N LYS A 77 -2.08 -13.47 35.09
CA LYS A 77 -2.70 -12.60 36.09
C LYS A 77 -3.48 -11.47 35.44
N PRO A 78 -4.48 -10.90 36.11
CA PRO A 78 -5.11 -9.65 35.67
C PRO A 78 -4.08 -8.51 35.53
N LEU A 79 -4.31 -7.58 34.61
CA LEU A 79 -3.55 -6.34 34.57
C LEU A 79 -3.85 -5.50 35.83
N PRO A 80 -2.96 -4.59 36.25
CA PRO A 80 -3.20 -3.67 37.38
C PRO A 80 -4.38 -2.72 37.15
N SER A 81 -4.63 -2.36 35.88
CA SER A 81 -5.80 -1.61 35.43
C SER A 81 -6.85 -2.55 34.80
N SER A 82 -8.07 -2.10 34.72
CA SER A 82 -9.11 -2.84 33.96
C SER A 82 -8.72 -2.90 32.49
N ASN A 83 -9.00 -4.04 31.85
CA ASN A 83 -8.84 -4.18 30.40
C ASN A 83 -9.68 -3.12 29.68
N LEU A 84 -9.14 -2.54 28.62
CA LEU A 84 -9.90 -1.70 27.70
C LEU A 84 -10.99 -2.54 27.02
N ARG A 85 -12.03 -1.87 26.55
CA ARG A 85 -13.11 -2.57 25.84
C ARG A 85 -12.59 -3.23 24.54
N THR A 86 -12.79 -4.51 24.42
CA THR A 86 -12.39 -5.33 23.28
C THR A 86 -13.62 -5.88 22.58
N GLU A 87 -13.45 -6.48 21.40
CA GLU A 87 -14.54 -7.08 20.65
C GLU A 87 -15.07 -8.32 21.37
N ARG A 88 -14.17 -9.17 21.83
CA ARG A 88 -14.47 -10.39 22.59
C ARG A 88 -14.03 -10.23 24.05
N LYS A 89 -14.44 -11.17 24.87
CA LYS A 89 -14.04 -11.17 26.29
C LYS A 89 -12.56 -11.51 26.43
N THR A 90 -11.82 -10.64 27.07
CA THR A 90 -10.41 -10.83 27.39
C THR A 90 -10.20 -11.05 28.89
N GLY A 91 -9.12 -11.76 29.22
CA GLY A 91 -8.81 -12.18 30.59
C GLY A 91 -7.45 -11.65 31.06
N ALA A 92 -6.58 -12.58 31.45
CA ALA A 92 -5.29 -12.31 32.03
C ALA A 92 -4.26 -11.82 31.01
N ALA A 93 -3.22 -11.15 31.48
CA ALA A 93 -2.05 -10.80 30.68
C ALA A 93 -1.43 -12.07 30.06
N MET A 94 -1.03 -11.94 28.80
CA MET A 94 -0.37 -13.01 28.06
C MET A 94 1.00 -12.50 27.62
N ARG A 95 2.08 -13.11 28.16
CA ARG A 95 3.44 -12.82 27.68
C ARG A 95 3.61 -13.24 26.23
N SER A 96 4.58 -12.63 25.55
CA SER A 96 4.98 -13.12 24.24
C SER A 96 5.57 -14.52 24.34
N PRO A 97 5.15 -15.46 23.47
CA PRO A 97 5.80 -16.78 23.41
C PRO A 97 7.13 -16.73 22.64
N PHE A 98 7.54 -15.59 22.11
CA PHE A 98 8.72 -15.40 21.26
C PHE A 98 9.80 -14.62 21.97
N GLN A 99 11.06 -14.90 21.59
CA GLN A 99 12.23 -14.18 22.11
C GLN A 99 12.47 -12.90 21.32
N PHE A 100 12.95 -11.86 22.02
CA PHE A 100 13.38 -10.61 21.43
C PHE A 100 14.89 -10.46 21.54
N ALA A 101 15.50 -9.89 20.51
CA ALA A 101 16.92 -9.53 20.50
C ALA A 101 17.11 -8.14 19.89
N LYS A 102 18.24 -7.51 20.22
CA LYS A 102 18.65 -6.22 19.64
C LYS A 102 19.40 -6.46 18.34
N TYR A 103 19.05 -5.67 17.33
CA TYR A 103 19.62 -5.77 16.00
C TYR A 103 20.18 -4.42 15.53
N GLY A 104 21.09 -4.49 14.57
CA GLY A 104 21.72 -3.33 13.93
C GLY A 104 22.54 -2.46 14.88
N GLN A 105 22.97 -1.31 14.38
CA GLN A 105 23.67 -0.30 15.18
C GLN A 105 22.69 0.48 16.05
N SER A 106 21.45 0.62 15.61
CA SER A 106 20.35 1.26 16.35
C SER A 106 19.96 0.49 17.62
N GLY A 107 20.24 -0.81 17.70
CA GLY A 107 19.91 -1.64 18.85
C GLY A 107 18.42 -1.84 19.07
N ILE A 108 17.60 -1.69 18.04
CA ILE A 108 16.15 -1.88 18.11
C ILE A 108 15.84 -3.35 18.38
N GLU A 109 14.96 -3.60 19.34
CA GLU A 109 14.52 -4.95 19.68
C GLU A 109 13.44 -5.42 18.73
N VAL A 110 13.67 -6.62 18.16
CA VAL A 110 12.75 -7.30 17.23
C VAL A 110 12.61 -8.75 17.68
N SER A 111 11.41 -9.29 17.50
CA SER A 111 11.11 -10.69 17.76
C SER A 111 11.86 -11.62 16.81
N GLU A 112 12.19 -12.82 17.28
CA GLU A 112 12.76 -13.91 16.47
C GLU A 112 11.92 -14.24 15.22
N LEU A 113 10.64 -13.88 15.23
CA LEU A 113 9.74 -14.03 14.08
C LEU A 113 10.23 -13.30 12.83
N PHE A 114 10.94 -12.16 13.01
CA PHE A 114 11.43 -11.31 11.92
C PHE A 114 12.95 -11.07 12.01
N ALA A 115 13.71 -12.09 12.46
CA ALA A 115 15.16 -11.98 12.65
C ALA A 115 15.93 -11.67 11.36
N LYS A 116 15.50 -12.17 10.19
CA LYS A 116 16.14 -11.87 8.90
C LYS A 116 15.80 -10.44 8.45
N THR A 117 14.55 -10.04 8.56
CA THR A 117 14.12 -8.64 8.32
C THR A 117 14.88 -7.68 9.22
N ALA A 118 15.10 -8.06 10.49
CA ALA A 118 15.83 -7.25 11.47
C ALA A 118 17.31 -7.04 11.12
N SER A 119 17.90 -7.80 10.19
CA SER A 119 19.22 -7.48 9.64
C SER A 119 19.27 -6.14 8.88
N HIS A 120 18.09 -5.62 8.49
CA HIS A 120 17.90 -4.31 7.86
C HIS A 120 17.31 -3.26 8.82
N ILE A 121 17.32 -3.50 10.13
CA ILE A 121 16.62 -2.64 11.09
C ILE A 121 17.12 -1.18 11.08
N ASP A 122 18.38 -0.96 10.72
CA ASP A 122 18.97 0.38 10.59
C ASP A 122 18.46 1.14 9.34
N ASP A 123 17.75 0.47 8.44
CA ASP A 123 17.04 1.05 7.29
C ASP A 123 15.53 1.24 7.56
N ILE A 124 15.03 0.80 8.72
CA ILE A 124 13.62 0.73 9.06
C ILE A 124 13.26 1.75 10.15
N ALA A 125 12.15 2.45 9.98
CA ALA A 125 11.50 3.23 11.04
C ALA A 125 10.33 2.43 11.59
N VAL A 126 10.39 2.03 12.86
CA VAL A 126 9.30 1.33 13.54
C VAL A 126 8.40 2.35 14.24
N ILE A 127 7.11 2.35 13.92
CA ILE A 127 6.10 3.16 14.60
C ILE A 127 5.35 2.24 15.56
N ARG A 128 5.55 2.43 16.88
CA ARG A 128 4.92 1.62 17.94
C ARG A 128 3.62 2.21 18.47
N SER A 129 3.28 3.40 18.06
CA SER A 129 2.15 4.17 18.59
C SER A 129 1.01 4.35 17.61
N MET A 130 0.87 3.46 16.64
CA MET A 130 -0.30 3.46 15.76
C MET A 130 -1.57 3.26 16.56
N HIS A 131 -2.64 3.99 16.20
CA HIS A 131 -3.97 3.80 16.76
C HIS A 131 -5.07 4.10 15.74
N ALA A 132 -6.27 3.59 16.01
CA ALA A 132 -7.47 3.82 15.23
C ALA A 132 -8.71 3.82 16.15
N GLU A 133 -9.85 4.25 15.60
CA GLU A 133 -11.11 4.27 16.34
C GLU A 133 -12.00 3.04 16.11
N VAL A 134 -11.58 2.12 15.25
CA VAL A 134 -12.41 0.96 14.82
C VAL A 134 -11.78 -0.37 15.23
N PRO A 135 -12.54 -1.22 15.95
CA PRO A 135 -12.02 -2.50 16.47
C PRO A 135 -12.21 -3.69 15.53
N ASN A 136 -13.06 -3.59 14.51
CA ASN A 136 -13.44 -4.71 13.65
C ASN A 136 -12.71 -4.66 12.31
N HIS A 137 -12.43 -5.82 11.71
CA HIS A 137 -11.64 -5.95 10.49
C HIS A 137 -12.19 -5.15 9.31
N GLU A 138 -13.48 -5.31 8.97
CA GLU A 138 -14.07 -4.67 7.79
C GLU A 138 -13.89 -3.14 7.79
N PRO A 139 -14.31 -2.40 8.83
CA PRO A 139 -14.11 -0.95 8.87
C PRO A 139 -12.64 -0.57 9.06
N SER A 140 -11.82 -1.37 9.75
CA SER A 140 -10.39 -1.08 9.92
C SER A 140 -9.61 -1.27 8.63
N LEU A 141 -9.92 -2.31 7.84
CA LEU A 141 -9.39 -2.49 6.49
C LEU A 141 -9.74 -1.29 5.60
N MET A 142 -11.00 -0.83 5.67
CA MET A 142 -11.44 0.34 4.90
C MET A 142 -10.74 1.62 5.35
N LEU A 143 -10.56 1.83 6.67
CA LEU A 143 -9.82 2.97 7.20
C LEU A 143 -8.35 2.94 6.75
N MET A 144 -7.67 1.80 6.90
CA MET A 144 -6.26 1.65 6.51
C MET A 144 -6.05 1.79 5.01
N ASN A 145 -6.94 1.26 4.19
CA ASN A 145 -6.79 1.29 2.74
C ASN A 145 -7.42 2.53 2.08
N CYS A 146 -8.50 3.09 2.64
CA CYS A 146 -9.30 4.12 1.97
C CYS A 146 -9.49 5.40 2.80
N GLY A 147 -8.94 5.47 4.01
CA GLY A 147 -9.05 6.63 4.88
C GLY A 147 -10.45 6.86 5.48
N ASP A 148 -11.37 5.90 5.36
CA ASP A 148 -12.70 6.00 5.95
C ASP A 148 -13.25 4.58 6.22
N GLY A 149 -13.57 4.29 7.47
CA GLY A 149 -14.09 2.98 7.89
C GLY A 149 -15.59 2.78 7.64
N ARG A 150 -16.33 3.78 7.17
CA ARG A 150 -17.80 3.77 7.05
C ARG A 150 -18.31 4.00 5.64
N GLN A 151 -17.63 4.88 4.90
CA GLN A 151 -18.09 5.32 3.58
C GLN A 151 -17.20 4.75 2.47
N PRO A 152 -17.78 4.43 1.31
CA PRO A 152 -16.99 4.01 0.15
C PRO A 152 -16.12 5.17 -0.34
N ARG A 153 -14.81 5.10 -0.08
CA ARG A 153 -13.80 6.08 -0.52
C ARG A 153 -12.81 5.45 -1.48
N PRO A 154 -12.10 6.26 -2.27
CA PRO A 154 -10.99 5.77 -3.06
C PRO A 154 -9.86 5.25 -2.16
N SER A 155 -9.23 4.18 -2.57
CA SER A 155 -8.10 3.61 -1.86
C SER A 155 -6.84 4.48 -1.97
N PHE A 156 -5.90 4.29 -1.04
CA PHE A 156 -4.62 4.98 -1.06
C PHE A 156 -3.88 4.81 -2.39
N GLY A 157 -3.79 3.58 -2.91
CA GLY A 157 -3.20 3.34 -4.23
C GLY A 157 -3.92 4.07 -5.37
N ALA A 158 -5.25 4.21 -5.28
CA ALA A 158 -6.01 5.00 -6.24
C ALA A 158 -5.68 6.51 -6.15
N TRP A 159 -5.50 7.05 -4.94
CA TRP A 159 -5.05 8.43 -4.73
C TRP A 159 -3.62 8.68 -5.25
N VAL A 160 -2.70 7.74 -5.03
CA VAL A 160 -1.34 7.83 -5.56
C VAL A 160 -1.36 7.84 -7.09
N ASN A 161 -2.11 6.96 -7.72
CA ASN A 161 -2.29 6.93 -9.16
C ASN A 161 -2.97 8.20 -9.70
N TYR A 162 -3.99 8.69 -9.00
CA TYR A 162 -4.64 9.95 -9.37
C TYR A 162 -3.66 11.14 -9.32
N GLY A 163 -2.83 11.20 -8.28
CA GLY A 163 -1.87 12.30 -8.08
C GLY A 163 -0.67 12.26 -9.00
N LEU A 164 -0.02 11.08 -9.17
CA LEU A 164 1.22 10.95 -9.94
C LEU A 164 1.01 10.46 -11.38
N GLY A 165 -0.10 9.77 -11.65
CA GLY A 165 -0.24 9.00 -12.87
C GLY A 165 0.71 7.80 -12.90
N THR A 166 0.90 7.20 -14.06
CA THR A 166 1.82 6.08 -14.28
C THR A 166 2.90 6.43 -15.28
N GLU A 167 4.12 5.93 -15.05
CA GLU A 167 5.22 6.02 -16.01
C GLU A 167 5.16 4.95 -17.07
N ASN A 168 4.45 3.86 -16.78
CA ASN A 168 4.26 2.75 -17.71
C ASN A 168 2.86 2.78 -18.29
N ARG A 169 2.77 2.83 -19.62
CA ARG A 169 1.48 2.83 -20.35
C ARG A 169 0.92 1.42 -20.58
N ASN A 170 1.71 0.39 -20.36
CA ASN A 170 1.38 -0.99 -20.69
C ASN A 170 1.10 -1.86 -19.46
N LEU A 171 1.39 -1.34 -18.25
CA LEU A 171 1.06 -1.97 -16.98
C LEU A 171 0.19 -1.04 -16.13
N PRO A 172 -0.68 -1.60 -15.27
CA PRO A 172 -1.43 -0.80 -14.31
C PRO A 172 -0.49 -0.04 -13.39
N GLY A 173 -0.80 1.22 -13.08
CA GLY A 173 -0.05 1.98 -12.08
C GLY A 173 -0.29 1.50 -10.64
N PHE A 174 -1.38 0.74 -10.42
CA PHE A 174 -1.71 0.14 -9.13
C PHE A 174 -2.00 -1.36 -9.29
N ILE A 175 -1.20 -2.19 -8.65
CA ILE A 175 -1.30 -3.65 -8.68
C ILE A 175 -1.54 -4.18 -7.27
N VAL A 176 -2.43 -5.17 -7.15
CA VAL A 176 -2.77 -5.84 -5.90
C VAL A 176 -2.53 -7.33 -6.06
N MET A 177 -1.73 -7.91 -5.18
CA MET A 177 -1.45 -9.34 -5.15
C MET A 177 -2.00 -9.96 -3.87
N CYS A 178 -2.92 -10.92 -4.01
CA CYS A 178 -3.42 -11.70 -2.89
C CYS A 178 -3.48 -13.17 -3.30
N PRO A 179 -2.76 -14.06 -2.61
CA PRO A 179 -2.76 -15.48 -2.97
C PRO A 179 -4.01 -16.19 -2.47
N GLY A 180 -4.61 -16.99 -3.34
CA GLY A 180 -5.71 -17.89 -3.00
C GLY A 180 -7.07 -17.23 -2.87
N GLY A 181 -7.24 -16.00 -3.37
CA GLY A 181 -8.53 -15.31 -3.37
C GLY A 181 -8.48 -13.89 -2.83
N TYR A 182 -9.57 -13.44 -2.22
CA TYR A 182 -9.72 -12.08 -1.74
C TYR A 182 -9.62 -11.98 -0.21
N PRO A 183 -9.06 -10.88 0.33
CA PRO A 183 -9.23 -10.52 1.74
C PRO A 183 -10.69 -10.14 2.01
N ILE A 184 -11.04 -9.95 3.26
CA ILE A 184 -12.37 -9.40 3.64
C ILE A 184 -12.60 -8.08 2.89
N VAL A 185 -13.88 -7.81 2.59
CA VAL A 185 -14.38 -6.70 1.74
C VAL A 185 -13.80 -6.66 0.32
N ALA A 186 -13.05 -7.68 -0.07
CA ALA A 186 -12.58 -7.94 -1.44
C ALA A 186 -12.06 -6.69 -2.15
N THR A 187 -12.59 -6.41 -3.35
CA THR A 187 -12.15 -5.31 -4.21
C THR A 187 -12.40 -3.91 -3.62
N GLN A 188 -13.15 -3.82 -2.52
CA GLN A 188 -13.36 -2.54 -1.84
C GLN A 188 -12.06 -1.93 -1.31
N ASN A 189 -11.09 -2.78 -0.93
CA ASN A 189 -9.79 -2.36 -0.43
C ASN A 189 -8.93 -1.57 -1.45
N TRP A 190 -9.19 -1.73 -2.75
CA TRP A 190 -8.39 -1.11 -3.82
C TRP A 190 -9.22 -0.45 -4.92
N ARG A 191 -10.45 -0.07 -4.56
CA ARG A 191 -11.33 0.62 -5.52
C ARG A 191 -10.89 2.06 -5.79
N SER A 192 -11.23 2.55 -6.97
CA SER A 192 -11.13 3.97 -7.30
C SER A 192 -12.31 4.80 -6.77
N SER A 193 -13.45 4.18 -6.47
CA SER A 193 -14.69 4.84 -6.02
C SER A 193 -15.07 6.01 -6.94
N PHE A 194 -15.08 7.25 -6.46
CA PHE A 194 -15.38 8.44 -7.25
C PHE A 194 -14.20 8.98 -8.08
N LEU A 195 -12.97 8.50 -7.86
CA LEU A 195 -11.83 8.82 -8.73
C LEU A 195 -11.98 8.09 -10.08
N PRO A 196 -11.28 8.56 -11.14
CA PRO A 196 -11.29 7.88 -12.43
C PRO A 196 -11.00 6.38 -12.32
N GLY A 197 -11.74 5.55 -13.06
CA GLY A 197 -11.59 4.09 -13.02
C GLY A 197 -10.20 3.57 -13.37
N ALA A 198 -9.43 4.33 -14.16
CA ALA A 198 -8.04 4.05 -14.46
C ALA A 198 -7.12 4.05 -13.21
N CYS A 199 -7.56 4.66 -12.10
CA CYS A 199 -6.82 4.67 -10.83
C CYS A 199 -7.06 3.42 -9.99
N GLN A 200 -8.01 2.53 -10.37
CA GLN A 200 -8.34 1.34 -9.61
C GLN A 200 -7.20 0.32 -9.62
N GLY A 201 -7.03 -0.40 -8.48
CA GLY A 201 -6.08 -1.49 -8.39
C GLY A 201 -6.46 -2.69 -9.27
N THR A 202 -5.49 -3.24 -9.95
CA THR A 202 -5.60 -4.48 -10.74
C THR A 202 -5.22 -5.67 -9.87
N TYR A 203 -6.16 -6.57 -9.65
CA TYR A 203 -5.96 -7.77 -8.83
C TYR A 203 -5.24 -8.87 -9.59
N LEU A 204 -4.28 -9.52 -8.91
CA LEU A 204 -3.57 -10.70 -9.35
C LEU A 204 -3.71 -11.81 -8.30
N ASP A 205 -4.15 -13.00 -8.71
CA ASP A 205 -4.09 -14.18 -7.84
C ASP A 205 -2.68 -14.77 -7.84
N SER A 206 -1.86 -14.29 -6.94
CA SER A 206 -0.44 -14.67 -6.83
C SER A 206 -0.19 -16.09 -6.29
N ASN A 207 -1.23 -16.87 -6.03
CA ASN A 207 -1.10 -18.32 -5.81
C ASN A 207 -0.68 -19.05 -7.09
N HIS A 208 -0.95 -18.46 -8.25
CA HIS A 208 -0.63 -19.01 -9.55
C HIS A 208 0.69 -18.47 -10.11
N THR A 209 1.38 -19.30 -10.90
CA THR A 209 2.57 -18.92 -11.68
C THR A 209 2.28 -18.79 -13.17
N ASP A 210 1.20 -19.39 -13.64
CA ASP A 210 0.72 -19.25 -15.00
C ASP A 210 0.00 -17.91 -15.16
N ILE A 211 0.40 -17.13 -16.17
CA ILE A 211 -0.12 -15.78 -16.39
C ILE A 211 -1.63 -15.76 -16.65
N ASP A 212 -2.17 -16.78 -17.30
CA ASP A 212 -3.60 -16.86 -17.61
C ASP A 212 -4.46 -17.14 -16.36
N LYS A 213 -3.83 -17.65 -15.29
CA LYS A 213 -4.44 -17.86 -13.98
C LYS A 213 -4.11 -16.72 -13.01
N LEU A 214 -2.91 -16.14 -13.12
CA LEU A 214 -2.47 -15.01 -12.32
C LEU A 214 -3.33 -13.76 -12.59
N ILE A 215 -3.64 -13.52 -13.88
CA ILE A 215 -4.45 -12.36 -14.31
C ILE A 215 -5.69 -12.89 -15.04
N ALA A 216 -6.83 -12.76 -14.38
CA ALA A 216 -8.08 -13.21 -14.99
C ALA A 216 -8.35 -12.48 -16.33
N ASN A 217 -8.66 -13.25 -17.35
CA ASN A 217 -9.02 -12.75 -18.68
C ASN A 217 -7.92 -11.95 -19.40
N ILE A 218 -6.65 -12.16 -19.06
CA ILE A 218 -5.52 -11.47 -19.74
C ILE A 218 -5.48 -11.77 -21.24
N ARG A 219 -5.89 -12.96 -21.67
CA ARG A 219 -5.93 -13.35 -23.07
C ARG A 219 -7.36 -13.59 -23.55
N ASN A 220 -7.64 -13.13 -24.76
CA ASN A 220 -8.85 -13.52 -25.47
C ASN A 220 -8.57 -14.81 -26.25
N THR A 221 -9.27 -15.89 -25.90
CA THR A 221 -9.09 -17.20 -26.56
C THR A 221 -9.84 -17.32 -27.89
N LYS A 222 -10.69 -16.34 -28.24
CA LYS A 222 -11.55 -16.39 -29.42
C LYS A 222 -11.09 -15.48 -30.56
N LEU A 223 -10.27 -14.46 -30.24
CA LEU A 223 -9.84 -13.43 -31.19
C LEU A 223 -8.32 -13.30 -31.20
N THR A 224 -7.77 -13.06 -32.38
CA THR A 224 -6.37 -12.63 -32.50
C THR A 224 -6.16 -11.22 -31.95
N LEU A 225 -4.91 -10.85 -31.68
CA LEU A 225 -4.58 -9.49 -31.22
C LEU A 225 -5.04 -8.42 -32.24
N GLU A 226 -4.93 -8.70 -33.51
CA GLU A 226 -5.36 -7.79 -34.58
C GLU A 226 -6.89 -7.61 -34.61
N GLU A 227 -7.65 -8.70 -34.44
CA GLU A 227 -9.11 -8.62 -34.34
C GLU A 227 -9.55 -7.89 -33.07
N GLN A 228 -8.89 -8.11 -31.93
CA GLN A 228 -9.12 -7.37 -30.70
C GLN A 228 -8.85 -5.87 -30.91
N ARG A 229 -7.73 -5.50 -31.57
CA ARG A 229 -7.42 -4.11 -31.89
C ARG A 229 -8.53 -3.46 -32.71
N ARG A 230 -9.00 -4.12 -33.76
CA ARG A 230 -10.13 -3.63 -34.61
C ARG A 230 -11.42 -3.44 -33.80
N GLN A 231 -11.72 -4.36 -32.87
CA GLN A 231 -12.88 -4.20 -31.98
C GLN A 231 -12.73 -2.99 -31.04
N LEU A 232 -11.55 -2.81 -30.42
CA LEU A 232 -11.30 -1.67 -29.55
C LEU A 232 -11.36 -0.35 -30.29
N ASP A 233 -10.85 -0.28 -31.53
CA ASP A 233 -10.94 0.92 -32.38
C ASP A 233 -12.39 1.23 -32.73
N LEU A 234 -13.23 0.23 -33.00
CA LEU A 234 -14.65 0.39 -33.23
C LEU A 234 -15.38 0.89 -31.96
N VAL A 235 -15.11 0.27 -30.81
CA VAL A 235 -15.68 0.70 -29.50
C VAL A 235 -15.28 2.14 -29.20
N LYS A 236 -14.03 2.51 -29.44
CA LYS A 236 -13.55 3.88 -29.25
C LYS A 236 -14.33 4.86 -30.11
N LYS A 237 -14.48 4.61 -31.43
CA LYS A 237 -15.27 5.46 -32.34
C LYS A 237 -16.73 5.59 -31.92
N LEU A 238 -17.37 4.47 -31.53
CA LEU A 238 -18.77 4.52 -31.04
C LEU A 238 -18.90 5.36 -29.77
N ASN A 239 -17.92 5.31 -28.90
CA ASN A 239 -17.91 6.05 -27.65
C ASN A 239 -17.60 7.54 -27.87
N GLU A 240 -16.75 7.88 -28.83
CA GLU A 240 -16.51 9.27 -29.27
C GLU A 240 -17.80 9.90 -29.77
N LEU A 241 -18.54 9.23 -30.67
CA LEU A 241 -19.85 9.65 -31.15
C LEU A 241 -20.87 9.80 -30.00
N HIS A 242 -20.88 8.89 -29.05
CA HIS A 242 -21.77 8.93 -27.90
C HIS A 242 -21.41 10.08 -26.92
N ALA A 243 -20.13 10.39 -26.77
CA ALA A 243 -19.66 11.49 -25.92
C ALA A 243 -20.03 12.86 -26.53
N GLU A 244 -20.00 12.99 -27.84
CA GLU A 244 -20.48 14.19 -28.54
C GLU A 244 -21.97 14.48 -28.27
N GLU A 245 -22.80 13.41 -28.20
CA GLU A 245 -24.23 13.54 -27.96
C GLU A 245 -24.60 13.80 -26.48
N ARG A 246 -23.82 13.32 -25.51
CA ARG A 246 -24.19 13.24 -24.08
C ARG A 246 -23.31 14.03 -23.10
N GLN A 247 -22.47 14.96 -23.57
CA GLN A 247 -21.62 15.77 -22.68
C GLN A 247 -20.93 14.95 -21.58
N HIS A 248 -19.77 14.35 -21.89
CA HIS A 248 -18.83 13.70 -20.99
C HIS A 248 -19.41 12.70 -19.98
N ALA A 249 -19.25 11.40 -20.25
CA ALA A 249 -19.54 10.31 -19.32
C ALA A 249 -18.21 9.73 -18.77
N PRO A 250 -17.67 10.25 -17.64
CA PRO A 250 -16.35 9.86 -17.09
C PRO A 250 -16.24 8.35 -16.82
N LEU A 251 -17.36 7.71 -16.44
CA LEU A 251 -17.41 6.26 -16.21
C LEU A 251 -17.23 5.44 -17.49
N LEU A 252 -17.73 5.94 -18.64
CA LEU A 252 -17.56 5.29 -19.93
C LEU A 252 -16.11 5.39 -20.39
N GLU A 253 -15.51 6.55 -20.25
CA GLU A 253 -14.12 6.80 -20.59
C GLU A 253 -13.15 5.93 -19.77
N ALA A 254 -13.37 5.84 -18.45
CA ALA A 254 -12.63 4.94 -17.57
C ALA A 254 -12.71 3.47 -18.01
N ARG A 255 -13.88 3.04 -18.50
CA ARG A 255 -14.08 1.67 -18.99
C ARG A 255 -13.32 1.41 -20.30
N ILE A 256 -13.30 2.38 -21.21
CA ILE A 256 -12.52 2.28 -22.47
C ILE A 256 -11.04 2.17 -22.14
N GLN A 257 -10.53 3.02 -21.27
CA GLN A 257 -9.13 3.00 -20.83
C GLN A 257 -8.75 1.67 -20.17
N SER A 258 -9.66 1.06 -19.40
CA SER A 258 -9.46 -0.29 -18.84
C SER A 258 -9.32 -1.35 -19.92
N PHE A 259 -10.11 -1.31 -20.98
CA PHE A 259 -9.99 -2.26 -22.10
C PHE A 259 -8.69 -2.04 -22.90
N GLU A 260 -8.31 -0.79 -23.13
CA GLU A 260 -7.04 -0.46 -23.80
C GLU A 260 -5.85 -0.93 -22.97
N LEU A 261 -5.89 -0.73 -21.66
CA LEU A 261 -4.85 -1.21 -20.74
C LEU A 261 -4.78 -2.74 -20.75
N ALA A 262 -5.92 -3.43 -20.64
CA ALA A 262 -5.97 -4.90 -20.68
C ALA A 262 -5.41 -5.45 -21.98
N TYR A 263 -5.65 -4.80 -23.12
CA TYR A 263 -5.07 -5.17 -24.40
C TYR A 263 -3.54 -5.00 -24.41
N ARG A 264 -3.02 -3.86 -23.95
CA ARG A 264 -1.57 -3.60 -23.89
C ARG A 264 -0.85 -4.52 -22.91
N MET A 265 -1.50 -4.88 -21.83
CA MET A 265 -0.96 -5.83 -20.85
C MET A 265 -0.67 -7.21 -21.43
N GLN A 266 -1.37 -7.66 -22.46
CA GLN A 266 -1.19 -9.01 -23.02
C GLN A 266 0.25 -9.29 -23.48
N SER A 267 0.98 -8.27 -23.91
CA SER A 267 2.38 -8.41 -24.32
C SER A 267 3.37 -8.20 -23.18
N GLU A 268 3.23 -7.11 -22.41
CA GLU A 268 4.22 -6.70 -21.42
C GLU A 268 4.07 -7.44 -20.09
N ALA A 269 2.85 -7.81 -19.72
CA ALA A 269 2.62 -8.59 -18.51
C ALA A 269 3.31 -9.96 -18.59
N ALA A 270 3.28 -10.62 -19.75
CA ALA A 270 3.93 -11.91 -19.93
C ALA A 270 5.44 -11.84 -19.61
N GLU A 271 6.09 -10.72 -19.95
CA GLU A 271 7.50 -10.52 -19.60
C GLU A 271 7.69 -10.12 -18.13
N ALA A 272 6.88 -9.23 -17.60
CA ALA A 272 7.00 -8.74 -16.22
C ALA A 272 6.85 -9.86 -15.19
N PHE A 273 5.97 -10.82 -15.45
CA PHE A 273 5.64 -11.91 -14.52
C PHE A 273 6.45 -13.20 -14.78
N ASP A 274 7.25 -13.29 -15.84
CA ASP A 274 8.10 -14.46 -16.11
C ASP A 274 9.37 -14.42 -15.23
N LEU A 275 9.30 -15.09 -14.08
CA LEU A 275 10.40 -15.18 -13.13
C LEU A 275 11.55 -16.09 -13.61
N ASN A 276 11.36 -16.89 -14.67
CA ASN A 276 12.44 -17.71 -15.23
C ASN A 276 13.52 -16.86 -15.91
N ARG A 277 13.21 -15.61 -16.23
CA ARG A 277 14.19 -14.64 -16.74
C ARG A 277 15.15 -14.11 -15.67
N GLU A 278 14.84 -14.32 -14.40
CA GLU A 278 15.75 -13.92 -13.32
C GLU A 278 16.89 -14.95 -13.17
N PRO A 279 18.11 -14.47 -12.87
CA PRO A 279 19.24 -15.35 -12.55
C PRO A 279 18.88 -16.28 -11.37
N GLN A 280 19.46 -17.51 -11.38
CA GLN A 280 19.16 -18.50 -10.35
C GLN A 280 19.44 -17.98 -8.93
N HIS A 281 20.60 -17.29 -8.73
CA HIS A 281 20.95 -16.77 -7.41
C HIS A 281 19.95 -15.72 -6.87
N ILE A 282 19.29 -14.95 -7.76
CA ILE A 282 18.20 -14.02 -7.36
C ILE A 282 16.96 -14.82 -6.96
N ARG A 283 16.58 -15.82 -7.74
CA ARG A 283 15.45 -16.70 -7.38
C ARG A 283 15.67 -17.40 -6.06
N ASP A 284 16.90 -17.87 -5.81
CA ASP A 284 17.28 -18.53 -4.55
C ASP A 284 17.26 -17.56 -3.37
N LEU A 285 17.66 -16.30 -3.58
CA LEU A 285 17.62 -15.25 -2.56
C LEU A 285 16.19 -15.02 -2.04
N TYR A 286 15.20 -14.92 -2.93
CA TYR A 286 13.79 -14.73 -2.57
C TYR A 286 13.12 -16.03 -2.09
N GLY A 287 13.67 -17.19 -2.46
CA GLY A 287 13.08 -18.50 -2.19
C GLY A 287 11.90 -18.84 -3.10
N SER A 288 11.47 -20.10 -3.05
CA SER A 288 10.41 -20.63 -3.92
C SER A 288 8.98 -20.43 -3.38
N GLY A 289 8.85 -19.88 -2.17
CA GLY A 289 7.57 -19.64 -1.50
C GLY A 289 6.71 -18.59 -2.22
N THR A 290 5.43 -18.56 -1.88
CA THR A 290 4.47 -17.61 -2.50
C THR A 290 4.88 -16.16 -2.28
N HIS A 291 5.27 -15.80 -1.05
CA HIS A 291 5.66 -14.42 -0.74
C HIS A 291 7.01 -14.03 -1.37
N GLY A 292 7.94 -14.99 -1.52
CA GLY A 292 9.17 -14.77 -2.28
C GLY A 292 8.89 -14.44 -3.75
N ARG A 293 7.98 -15.19 -4.38
CA ARG A 293 7.55 -14.90 -5.75
C ARG A 293 6.83 -13.53 -5.87
N GLN A 294 5.93 -13.20 -4.93
CA GLN A 294 5.26 -11.90 -4.92
C GLN A 294 6.26 -10.75 -4.84
N LEU A 295 7.24 -10.83 -3.94
CA LEU A 295 8.22 -9.77 -3.75
C LEU A 295 9.20 -9.68 -4.92
N LEU A 296 9.57 -10.79 -5.55
CA LEU A 296 10.36 -10.78 -6.78
C LEU A 296 9.57 -10.16 -7.95
N ILE A 297 8.30 -10.48 -8.11
CA ILE A 297 7.39 -9.81 -9.07
C ILE A 297 7.32 -8.31 -8.76
N THR A 298 7.17 -7.93 -7.49
CA THR A 298 7.10 -6.52 -7.05
C THR A 298 8.34 -5.74 -7.47
N ARG A 299 9.55 -6.28 -7.26
CA ARG A 299 10.79 -5.64 -7.70
C ARG A 299 10.78 -5.42 -9.22
N ARG A 300 10.36 -6.42 -10.00
CA ARG A 300 10.27 -6.32 -11.47
C ARG A 300 9.23 -5.29 -11.93
N LEU A 301 8.16 -5.13 -11.18
CA LEU A 301 7.13 -4.12 -11.45
C LEU A 301 7.63 -2.71 -11.13
N ILE A 302 8.40 -2.54 -10.05
CA ILE A 302 9.06 -1.27 -9.70
C ILE A 302 10.02 -0.85 -10.82
N GLU A 303 10.87 -1.76 -11.32
CA GLU A 303 11.77 -1.51 -12.45
C GLU A 303 11.04 -1.06 -13.73
N ARG A 304 9.74 -1.35 -13.83
CA ARG A 304 8.86 -1.00 -14.96
C ARG A 304 7.97 0.21 -14.68
N GLY A 305 8.19 0.91 -13.57
CA GLY A 305 7.49 2.15 -13.26
C GLY A 305 6.09 1.99 -12.67
N VAL A 306 5.73 0.82 -12.11
CA VAL A 306 4.46 0.65 -11.38
C VAL A 306 4.51 1.46 -10.09
N ARG A 307 3.53 2.33 -9.86
CA ARG A 307 3.51 3.30 -8.77
C ARG A 307 3.17 2.72 -7.41
N PHE A 308 2.14 1.88 -7.36
CA PHE A 308 1.64 1.33 -6.11
C PHE A 308 1.43 -0.19 -6.22
N ILE A 309 2.05 -0.93 -5.32
CA ILE A 309 1.93 -2.38 -5.27
C ILE A 309 1.52 -2.77 -3.85
N GLN A 310 0.36 -3.41 -3.73
CA GLN A 310 -0.13 -3.92 -2.46
C GLN A 310 -0.08 -5.45 -2.45
N ILE A 311 0.55 -6.00 -1.43
CA ILE A 311 0.77 -7.44 -1.29
C ILE A 311 0.08 -7.91 -0.02
N TRP A 312 -0.92 -8.75 -0.16
CA TRP A 312 -1.68 -9.33 0.93
C TRP A 312 -1.08 -10.65 1.38
N SER A 313 -1.17 -10.93 2.66
CA SER A 313 -0.66 -12.18 3.25
C SER A 313 -1.46 -13.41 2.78
N GLY A 314 -2.71 -13.22 2.42
CA GLY A 314 -3.57 -14.29 1.90
C GLY A 314 -5.04 -13.91 1.86
N ALA A 315 -5.85 -14.81 1.33
CA ALA A 315 -7.30 -14.67 1.35
C ALA A 315 -7.83 -14.66 2.80
N GLY A 316 -8.95 -13.99 3.03
CA GLY A 316 -9.53 -13.83 4.36
C GLY A 316 -8.64 -12.98 5.28
N GLN A 317 -8.26 -13.51 6.43
CA GLN A 317 -7.54 -12.82 7.51
C GLN A 317 -6.48 -13.74 8.14
N PRO A 318 -5.37 -14.07 7.46
CA PRO A 318 -4.40 -15.04 7.98
C PRO A 318 -3.83 -14.72 9.38
N TRP A 319 -3.64 -13.41 9.70
CA TRP A 319 -3.08 -12.97 10.98
C TRP A 319 -4.11 -12.82 12.10
N ASP A 320 -5.38 -13.18 11.86
CA ASP A 320 -6.47 -13.12 12.84
C ASP A 320 -6.44 -14.32 13.81
N ASN A 321 -5.46 -14.33 14.71
CA ASN A 321 -5.18 -15.50 15.57
C ASN A 321 -5.75 -15.34 16.98
N HIS A 322 -7.03 -15.65 17.11
CA HIS A 322 -7.76 -15.67 18.39
C HIS A 322 -7.40 -16.86 19.28
N ASP A 323 -6.80 -17.89 18.72
CA ASP A 323 -6.21 -19.03 19.40
C ASP A 323 -4.94 -19.51 18.68
N GLY A 324 -4.16 -20.38 19.31
CA GLY A 324 -2.97 -20.96 18.70
C GLY A 324 -1.98 -19.94 18.11
N LEU A 325 -1.95 -18.71 18.62
CA LEU A 325 -1.19 -17.58 18.10
C LEU A 325 0.29 -17.95 17.90
N GLN A 326 0.90 -18.66 18.85
CA GLN A 326 2.31 -19.04 18.73
C GLN A 326 2.59 -19.82 17.45
N THR A 327 1.81 -20.84 17.16
CA THR A 327 2.02 -21.70 15.99
C THR A 327 1.68 -20.96 14.70
N GLN A 328 0.59 -20.18 14.71
CA GLN A 328 0.11 -19.51 13.53
C GLN A 328 0.99 -18.31 13.16
N HIS A 329 1.37 -17.46 14.13
CA HIS A 329 2.29 -16.34 13.89
C HIS A 329 3.67 -16.82 13.44
N LEU A 330 4.20 -17.93 14.05
CA LEU A 330 5.46 -18.51 13.61
C LEU A 330 5.41 -18.96 12.15
N LYS A 331 4.34 -19.64 11.74
CA LYS A 331 4.17 -20.09 10.36
C LYS A 331 4.13 -18.89 9.40
N LEU A 332 3.27 -17.92 9.69
CA LEU A 332 3.10 -16.73 8.84
C LEU A 332 4.39 -15.91 8.74
N ALA A 333 5.05 -15.66 9.87
CA ALA A 333 6.31 -14.94 9.89
C ALA A 333 7.43 -15.69 9.14
N THR A 334 7.51 -17.01 9.25
CA THR A 334 8.48 -17.83 8.50
C THR A 334 8.30 -17.66 7.00
N ASP A 335 7.05 -17.56 6.53
CA ASP A 335 6.74 -17.37 5.11
C ASP A 335 7.12 -15.98 4.60
N TRP A 336 7.21 -14.96 5.49
CA TRP A 336 7.47 -13.57 5.13
C TRP A 336 8.89 -13.08 5.41
N ASP A 337 9.51 -13.50 6.51
CA ASP A 337 10.76 -12.91 7.03
C ASP A 337 11.91 -12.98 6.03
N GLY A 338 12.16 -14.16 5.47
CA GLY A 338 13.20 -14.35 4.45
C GLY A 338 12.95 -13.52 3.19
N PRO A 339 11.77 -13.61 2.57
CA PRO A 339 11.39 -12.81 1.42
C PRO A 339 11.49 -11.29 1.63
N ILE A 340 11.09 -10.75 2.79
CA ILE A 340 11.23 -9.32 3.09
C ILE A 340 12.72 -8.93 3.13
N ALA A 341 13.54 -9.67 3.85
CA ALA A 341 14.99 -9.40 3.92
C ALA A 341 15.64 -9.46 2.52
N ALA A 342 15.26 -10.43 1.69
CA ALA A 342 15.72 -10.55 0.31
C ALA A 342 15.31 -9.33 -0.53
N PHE A 343 14.07 -8.89 -0.40
CA PHE A 343 13.53 -7.74 -1.12
C PHE A 343 14.27 -6.45 -0.76
N LEU A 344 14.48 -6.18 0.53
CA LEU A 344 15.24 -5.01 1.00
C LEU A 344 16.68 -5.04 0.47
N THR A 345 17.31 -6.22 0.50
CA THR A 345 18.67 -6.42 -0.03
C THR A 345 18.74 -6.14 -1.54
N ASP A 346 17.81 -6.72 -2.34
CA ASP A 346 17.80 -6.59 -3.79
C ASP A 346 17.50 -5.16 -4.23
N LEU A 347 16.56 -4.46 -3.57
CA LEU A 347 16.30 -3.04 -3.83
C LEU A 347 17.52 -2.16 -3.57
N LYS A 348 18.25 -2.41 -2.48
CA LYS A 348 19.49 -1.65 -2.16
C LYS A 348 20.58 -1.92 -3.19
N GLN A 349 20.79 -3.18 -3.59
CA GLN A 349 21.80 -3.54 -4.59
C GLN A 349 21.50 -2.94 -5.97
N ARG A 350 20.22 -2.69 -6.29
CA ARG A 350 19.81 -2.09 -7.57
C ARG A 350 19.64 -0.57 -7.53
N GLY A 351 19.83 0.06 -6.37
CA GLY A 351 19.62 1.50 -6.21
C GLY A 351 18.14 1.92 -6.28
N LEU A 352 17.21 0.99 -6.05
CA LEU A 352 15.76 1.23 -6.07
C LEU A 352 15.21 1.57 -4.68
N PHE A 353 15.96 1.29 -3.61
CA PHE A 353 15.51 1.44 -2.23
C PHE A 353 15.15 2.89 -1.88
N ASP A 354 15.98 3.85 -2.27
CA ASP A 354 15.79 5.25 -1.93
C ASP A 354 14.60 5.90 -2.64
N GLU A 355 14.09 5.28 -3.70
CA GLU A 355 12.91 5.74 -4.45
C GLU A 355 11.64 4.90 -4.17
N THR A 356 11.74 3.86 -3.34
CA THR A 356 10.65 2.93 -3.02
C THR A 356 10.28 3.05 -1.55
N LEU A 357 9.09 3.58 -1.27
CA LEU A 357 8.51 3.62 0.07
C LEU A 357 7.86 2.28 0.38
N ILE A 358 8.31 1.61 1.42
CA ILE A 358 7.80 0.31 1.86
C ILE A 358 7.07 0.50 3.18
N LEU A 359 5.81 0.03 3.25
CA LEU A 359 5.01 -0.07 4.47
C LEU A 359 4.75 -1.54 4.79
N TRP A 360 5.00 -1.95 6.02
CA TRP A 360 4.58 -3.21 6.59
C TRP A 360 3.64 -2.98 7.76
N GLY A 361 2.54 -3.69 7.81
CA GLY A 361 1.59 -3.63 8.91
C GLY A 361 0.26 -4.27 8.54
N GLY A 362 -0.66 -4.29 9.50
CA GLY A 362 -2.05 -4.69 9.31
C GLY A 362 -3.00 -3.56 9.63
N GLU A 363 -4.27 -3.86 9.68
CA GLU A 363 -5.35 -2.91 9.96
C GLU A 363 -5.43 -2.49 11.44
N PHE A 364 -4.89 -3.29 12.35
CA PHE A 364 -4.71 -3.04 13.79
C PHE A 364 -3.73 -4.09 14.38
N GLY A 365 -3.59 -4.12 15.70
CA GLY A 365 -2.77 -5.08 16.44
C GLY A 365 -3.60 -6.06 17.27
N ARG A 366 -2.97 -6.63 18.31
CA ARG A 366 -3.59 -7.61 19.19
C ARG A 366 -3.48 -7.18 20.65
N THR A 367 -4.47 -7.59 21.45
CA THR A 367 -4.49 -7.28 22.89
C THR A 367 -3.30 -7.89 23.62
N PRO A 368 -2.73 -7.19 24.65
CA PRO A 368 -1.70 -7.78 25.50
C PRO A 368 -2.26 -8.85 26.46
N VAL A 369 -3.57 -8.97 26.51
CA VAL A 369 -4.31 -9.94 27.32
C VAL A 369 -4.88 -11.04 26.43
N ALA A 370 -5.00 -12.23 27.00
CA ALA A 370 -5.53 -13.37 26.26
C ALA A 370 -7.04 -13.25 26.05
N GLU A 371 -7.51 -13.76 24.94
CA GLU A 371 -8.94 -14.00 24.73
C GLU A 371 -9.41 -15.19 25.56
N LEU A 372 -10.57 -15.06 26.19
CA LEU A 372 -11.15 -16.12 26.98
C LEU A 372 -11.84 -17.18 26.07
N PRO A 373 -11.81 -18.48 26.51
CA PRO A 373 -11.41 -18.92 27.87
C PRO A 373 -9.93 -19.30 28.05
N GLY A 374 -9.08 -19.11 27.06
CA GLY A 374 -7.70 -19.62 27.06
C GLY A 374 -6.61 -18.58 27.35
N LEU A 375 -5.35 -19.02 27.12
CA LEU A 375 -4.13 -18.22 27.12
C LEU A 375 -3.31 -18.49 25.84
N SER A 376 -3.97 -18.74 24.71
CA SER A 376 -3.31 -19.17 23.48
C SER A 376 -3.51 -18.20 22.30
N GLY A 377 -4.34 -17.17 22.46
CA GLY A 377 -4.61 -16.18 21.43
C GLY A 377 -4.97 -14.82 22.02
N ARG A 378 -5.08 -13.83 21.15
CA ARG A 378 -5.32 -12.45 21.49
C ARG A 378 -6.47 -11.89 20.66
N ASP A 379 -7.30 -11.04 21.28
CA ASP A 379 -8.35 -10.28 20.60
C ASP A 379 -7.77 -9.07 19.84
N HIS A 380 -8.61 -8.35 19.11
CA HIS A 380 -8.26 -7.16 18.35
C HIS A 380 -7.82 -5.99 19.25
N ASN A 381 -6.79 -5.27 18.84
CA ASN A 381 -6.34 -4.06 19.52
C ASN A 381 -6.14 -2.90 18.54
N HIS A 382 -7.09 -1.99 18.49
CA HIS A 382 -7.01 -0.76 17.71
C HIS A 382 -6.46 0.44 18.51
N TYR A 383 -6.33 0.31 19.83
CA TYR A 383 -5.83 1.38 20.71
C TYR A 383 -4.31 1.56 20.62
N GLY A 384 -3.58 0.50 20.29
CA GLY A 384 -2.13 0.52 20.16
C GLY A 384 -1.65 -0.63 19.29
N PHE A 385 -0.97 -0.31 18.18
CA PHE A 385 -0.37 -1.30 17.30
C PHE A 385 0.87 -0.76 16.59
N SER A 386 1.60 -1.62 15.90
CA SER A 386 2.84 -1.26 15.24
C SER A 386 2.75 -1.44 13.72
N CYS A 387 3.37 -0.53 13.02
CA CYS A 387 3.78 -0.70 11.63
C CYS A 387 5.25 -0.27 11.47
N TRP A 388 5.84 -0.53 10.31
CA TRP A 388 7.14 0.06 10.00
C TRP A 388 7.18 0.56 8.56
N LEU A 389 8.04 1.57 8.35
CA LEU A 389 8.35 2.15 7.06
C LEU A 389 9.83 1.95 6.73
N ALA A 390 10.15 1.83 5.43
CA ALA A 390 11.53 1.77 4.94
C ALA A 390 11.65 2.39 3.55
N GLY A 391 12.85 2.84 3.19
CA GLY A 391 13.14 3.43 1.87
C GLY A 391 12.38 4.71 1.58
N GLY A 392 12.44 5.20 0.35
CA GLY A 392 11.64 6.33 -0.14
C GLY A 392 11.74 7.62 0.70
N GLY A 393 12.89 7.87 1.33
CA GLY A 393 13.11 9.05 2.18
C GLY A 393 12.71 8.86 3.66
N VAL A 394 12.47 7.62 4.08
CA VAL A 394 12.27 7.27 5.50
C VAL A 394 13.60 7.34 6.24
N LYS A 395 13.58 7.84 7.48
CA LYS A 395 14.71 7.82 8.39
C LYS A 395 14.81 6.46 9.07
N GLY A 396 15.76 5.64 8.64
CA GLY A 396 15.98 4.32 9.23
C GLY A 396 16.62 4.34 10.62
N GLY A 397 16.59 3.19 11.32
CA GLY A 397 17.17 3.00 12.63
C GLY A 397 16.47 3.76 13.75
N VAL A 398 15.19 4.09 13.61
CA VAL A 398 14.42 4.84 14.59
C VAL A 398 13.18 4.08 15.05
N VAL A 399 12.81 4.31 16.30
CA VAL A 399 11.51 3.93 16.88
C VAL A 399 10.75 5.21 17.17
N HIS A 400 9.53 5.35 16.66
CA HIS A 400 8.65 6.48 16.90
C HIS A 400 7.47 6.07 17.78
N GLY A 401 7.27 6.84 18.85
CA GLY A 401 6.20 6.66 19.80
C GLY A 401 6.29 5.38 20.62
N ALA A 402 5.37 5.21 21.55
CA ALA A 402 5.27 4.03 22.40
C ALA A 402 3.84 3.72 22.78
N THR A 403 3.55 2.43 22.97
CA THR A 403 2.40 1.97 23.74
C THR A 403 2.72 1.95 25.23
N ASP A 404 1.69 1.81 26.08
CA ASP A 404 1.84 1.65 27.52
C ASP A 404 2.75 0.45 27.87
N GLU A 405 3.03 0.28 29.17
CA GLU A 405 3.94 -0.77 29.67
C GLU A 405 3.48 -2.21 29.34
N PHE A 406 2.22 -2.39 28.95
CA PHE A 406 1.64 -3.67 28.56
C PHE A 406 1.45 -3.80 27.03
N GLY A 407 1.49 -2.69 26.27
CA GLY A 407 1.24 -2.70 24.84
C GLY A 407 -0.24 -2.61 24.46
N PHE A 408 -1.09 -2.08 25.36
CA PHE A 408 -2.53 -1.99 25.12
C PHE A 408 -2.89 -0.72 24.33
N GLN A 409 -2.37 0.44 24.76
CA GLN A 409 -2.75 1.73 24.21
C GLN A 409 -1.53 2.56 23.83
N ALA A 410 -1.61 3.28 22.72
CA ALA A 410 -0.61 4.28 22.34
C ALA A 410 -0.64 5.45 23.34
N VAL A 411 0.51 5.74 23.99
CA VAL A 411 0.62 6.74 25.06
C VAL A 411 1.65 7.82 24.77
N GLU A 412 2.63 7.53 23.92
CA GLU A 412 3.67 8.48 23.54
C GLU A 412 3.62 8.70 22.02
N ASN A 413 3.56 9.97 21.61
CA ASN A 413 3.51 10.37 20.21
C ASN A 413 2.55 9.50 19.37
N PRO A 414 1.26 9.44 19.72
CA PRO A 414 0.30 8.58 19.03
C PRO A 414 0.15 8.98 17.57
N VAL A 415 0.13 7.99 16.69
CA VAL A 415 0.01 8.14 15.23
C VAL A 415 -1.29 7.52 14.76
N HIS A 416 -2.20 8.34 14.30
CA HIS A 416 -3.44 7.86 13.68
C HIS A 416 -3.20 7.36 12.25
N VAL A 417 -4.06 6.50 11.74
CA VAL A 417 -3.98 6.00 10.35
C VAL A 417 -3.92 7.15 9.33
N HIS A 418 -4.66 8.24 9.57
CA HIS A 418 -4.58 9.44 8.72
C HIS A 418 -3.21 10.15 8.79
N ASP A 419 -2.52 10.08 9.92
CA ASP A 419 -1.17 10.66 10.05
C ASP A 419 -0.15 9.84 9.25
N LEU A 420 -0.30 8.51 9.27
CA LEU A 420 0.47 7.61 8.40
C LEU A 420 0.23 7.95 6.92
N HIS A 421 -1.02 8.08 6.49
CA HIS A 421 -1.37 8.47 5.12
C HIS A 421 -0.78 9.84 4.73
N ALA A 422 -0.90 10.85 5.61
CA ALA A 422 -0.33 12.18 5.38
C ALA A 422 1.19 12.12 5.23
N THR A 423 1.87 11.32 6.06
CA THR A 423 3.32 11.12 6.02
C THR A 423 3.76 10.45 4.72
N MET A 424 3.06 9.39 4.30
CA MET A 424 3.38 8.69 3.06
C MET A 424 3.12 9.56 1.82
N LEU A 425 2.02 10.34 1.80
CA LEU A 425 1.75 11.31 0.73
C LEU A 425 2.82 12.40 0.68
N HIS A 426 3.32 12.86 1.83
CA HIS A 426 4.42 13.82 1.88
C HIS A 426 5.71 13.26 1.26
N LEU A 427 6.07 12.02 1.58
CA LEU A 427 7.23 11.35 0.96
C LEU A 427 7.10 11.20 -0.55
N LEU A 428 5.88 11.09 -1.08
CA LEU A 428 5.56 11.08 -2.51
C LEU A 428 5.52 12.48 -3.15
N GLY A 429 5.76 13.55 -2.39
CA GLY A 429 5.76 14.92 -2.87
C GLY A 429 4.40 15.62 -2.85
N PHE A 430 3.45 15.11 -2.06
CA PHE A 430 2.14 15.73 -1.94
C PHE A 430 1.94 16.45 -0.62
N ASP A 431 1.34 17.61 -0.71
CA ASP A 431 0.57 18.17 0.37
C ASP A 431 -0.78 17.44 0.40
N HIS A 432 -1.03 16.65 1.46
CA HIS A 432 -2.22 15.82 1.57
C HIS A 432 -3.51 16.63 1.67
N GLU A 433 -3.43 17.93 2.02
CA GLU A 433 -4.59 18.81 2.07
C GLU A 433 -4.94 19.38 0.69
N ARG A 434 -3.96 19.47 -0.21
CA ARG A 434 -4.12 19.98 -1.57
C ARG A 434 -4.41 18.86 -2.59
N LEU A 435 -4.10 17.61 -2.28
CA LEU A 435 -4.44 16.47 -3.13
C LEU A 435 -5.93 16.15 -2.96
N THR A 436 -6.77 16.84 -3.69
CA THR A 436 -8.24 16.78 -3.61
C THR A 436 -8.88 16.34 -4.91
N TYR A 437 -10.10 15.84 -4.79
CA TYR A 437 -11.00 15.53 -5.91
C TYR A 437 -12.40 16.05 -5.62
N ARG A 438 -12.94 16.86 -6.55
CA ARG A 438 -14.28 17.42 -6.43
C ARG A 438 -15.34 16.39 -6.78
N TYR A 439 -16.16 16.00 -5.82
CA TYR A 439 -17.25 15.04 -6.02
C TYR A 439 -18.49 15.47 -5.21
N ALA A 440 -19.68 15.38 -5.82
CA ALA A 440 -20.95 15.73 -5.17
C ALA A 440 -20.92 17.07 -4.38
N GLY A 441 -20.24 18.09 -4.93
CA GLY A 441 -20.19 19.43 -4.32
C GLY A 441 -19.14 19.62 -3.23
N ARG A 442 -18.39 18.58 -2.83
CA ARG A 442 -17.31 18.63 -1.82
C ARG A 442 -15.96 18.26 -2.44
N ASP A 443 -14.89 18.87 -1.94
CA ASP A 443 -13.51 18.44 -2.21
C ASP A 443 -13.12 17.35 -1.21
N PHE A 444 -12.87 16.15 -1.73
CA PHE A 444 -12.45 15.00 -0.95
C PHE A 444 -10.94 14.84 -1.00
N ARG A 445 -10.36 14.34 0.07
CA ARG A 445 -8.96 13.91 0.18
C ARG A 445 -8.87 12.60 0.97
N LEU A 446 -7.76 11.86 0.84
CA LEU A 446 -7.56 10.58 1.52
C LEU A 446 -7.65 10.71 3.05
N THR A 447 -7.09 11.78 3.59
CA THR A 447 -7.02 12.03 5.05
C THR A 447 -8.29 12.71 5.62
N ASP A 448 -9.32 12.87 4.83
CA ASP A 448 -10.55 13.62 5.14
C ASP A 448 -10.23 14.99 5.78
N VAL A 449 -10.62 15.25 7.02
CA VAL A 449 -10.33 16.50 7.75
C VAL A 449 -9.13 16.38 8.69
N SER A 450 -8.45 15.23 8.71
CA SER A 450 -7.39 14.85 9.64
C SER A 450 -6.03 14.72 8.94
N GLY A 451 -5.06 14.17 9.64
CA GLY A 451 -3.73 13.86 9.15
C GLY A 451 -2.68 14.88 9.57
N LYS A 452 -1.64 14.40 10.23
CA LYS A 452 -0.43 15.15 10.58
C LYS A 452 0.78 14.40 10.06
N ILE A 453 1.73 15.11 9.48
CA ILE A 453 2.97 14.50 9.00
C ILE A 453 3.85 14.16 10.20
N VAL A 454 4.22 12.89 10.33
CA VAL A 454 5.15 12.38 11.35
C VAL A 454 6.59 12.65 10.87
N ARG A 455 7.11 13.83 11.20
CA ARG A 455 8.41 14.30 10.67
C ARG A 455 9.59 13.52 11.22
N GLU A 456 9.46 12.92 12.37
CA GLU A 456 10.51 12.16 13.09
C GLU A 456 10.91 10.89 12.35
N VAL A 457 10.06 10.36 11.46
CA VAL A 457 10.34 9.19 10.62
C VAL A 457 10.80 9.57 9.20
N ILE A 458 10.98 10.86 8.93
CA ILE A 458 11.43 11.37 7.62
C ILE A 458 12.91 11.75 7.72
N ALA A 459 13.73 11.38 6.69
CA ALA A 459 15.16 11.63 6.62
C ALA A 459 15.49 13.08 6.16
#